data_ec95843b1c71f8c93d2a31004097685d
#
_entry.id   ec95843b1c71f8c93d2a31004097685d
#
_cell.length_a   1.000
_cell.length_b   1.000
_cell.length_c   1.000
_cell.angle_alpha   90.00
_cell.angle_beta   90.00
_cell.angle_gamma   90.00
#
_symmetry.space_group_name_H-M   'P 1'
#
loop_
_entity.id
_entity.type
_entity.pdbx_description
1 polymer ?
#
loop_
_entity_poly.entity_id
_entity_poly.type
_entity_poly.pdbx_seq_one_letter_code
_entity_poly.pdbx_strand_id
1 'polypeptide(L)'
;AFDDGRGGAYNSWILTHASIDIVEHSYGKPRIEMSEDLFEEIRRAKCENYEKIYSKGGIEGDSEAELREAFEKLYDRCLQDINEGDESSYIFKHHISRIEQQLSYYDRTYAWQDDKDQAVVDYIASMTDGYFCEPQSKLFPGLKFPHRTYINER
;
A
#
# COMPACT_ATOMS: atom_id res chain seq x y z
N ALA A 1 -16.61 13.65 -15.70
CA ALA A 1 -15.40 13.92 -14.98
C ALA A 1 -14.35 14.28 -16.01
N PHE A 2 -13.16 14.10 -16.03
CA PHE A 2 -12.06 14.50 -16.91
C PHE A 2 -12.17 14.08 -18.40
N ASP A 3 -13.33 14.21 -19.01
CA ASP A 3 -13.56 13.94 -20.42
C ASP A 3 -13.54 15.28 -21.19
N ASP A 4 -12.54 15.49 -22.02
CA ASP A 4 -12.42 16.66 -22.90
C ASP A 4 -13.23 16.53 -24.17
N GLY A 5 -14.08 15.53 -24.31
CA GLY A 5 -14.87 15.23 -25.49
C GLY A 5 -14.06 14.67 -26.68
N ARG A 6 -12.78 14.36 -26.50
CA ARG A 6 -11.86 13.84 -27.53
C ARG A 6 -11.56 12.37 -27.45
N GLY A 7 -12.34 11.62 -26.66
CA GLY A 7 -12.33 10.15 -26.69
C GLY A 7 -11.37 9.46 -25.74
N GLY A 8 -11.14 9.99 -24.57
CA GLY A 8 -10.53 9.22 -23.49
C GLY A 8 -9.78 10.04 -22.46
N ALA A 9 -10.08 9.79 -21.21
CA ALA A 9 -9.32 10.31 -20.07
C ALA A 9 -8.01 9.54 -19.92
N TYR A 10 -6.95 9.98 -20.58
CA TYR A 10 -5.63 9.42 -20.34
C TYR A 10 -5.09 9.91 -19.00
N ASN A 11 -4.58 9.00 -18.17
CA ASN A 11 -3.99 9.34 -16.87
C ASN A 11 -2.92 10.45 -16.99
N SER A 12 -2.09 10.40 -18.02
CA SER A 12 -1.08 11.44 -18.27
C SER A 12 -1.68 12.82 -18.50
N TRP A 13 -2.81 12.91 -19.19
CA TRP A 13 -3.51 14.17 -19.45
C TRP A 13 -4.10 14.75 -18.15
N ILE A 14 -4.77 13.90 -17.35
CA ILE A 14 -5.32 14.29 -16.05
C ILE A 14 -4.20 14.83 -15.12
N LEU A 15 -3.09 14.09 -15.02
CA LEU A 15 -1.96 14.48 -14.18
C LEU A 15 -1.33 15.80 -14.66
N THR A 16 -1.19 15.98 -15.98
CA THR A 16 -0.63 17.22 -16.55
C THR A 16 -1.51 18.42 -16.23
N HIS A 17 -2.82 18.33 -16.47
CA HIS A 17 -3.74 19.42 -16.17
C HIS A 17 -3.81 19.75 -14.68
N ALA A 18 -3.87 18.73 -13.83
CA ALA A 18 -3.85 18.94 -12.38
C ALA A 18 -2.54 19.61 -11.93
N SER A 19 -1.41 19.24 -12.51
CA SER A 19 -0.12 19.85 -12.19
C SER A 19 -0.06 21.31 -12.63
N ILE A 20 -0.54 21.62 -13.82
CA ILE A 20 -0.59 23.00 -14.34
C ILE A 20 -1.50 23.86 -13.44
N ASP A 21 -2.70 23.38 -13.15
CA ASP A 21 -3.66 24.09 -12.28
C ASP A 21 -3.05 24.40 -10.91
N ILE A 22 -2.42 23.41 -10.28
CA ILE A 22 -1.76 23.60 -8.97
C ILE A 22 -0.64 24.63 -9.07
N VAL A 23 0.18 24.59 -10.11
CA VAL A 23 1.27 25.56 -10.29
C VAL A 23 0.71 26.96 -10.50
N GLU A 24 -0.29 27.15 -11.36
CA GLU A 24 -0.91 28.45 -11.63
C GLU A 24 -1.56 29.05 -10.38
N HIS A 25 -2.25 28.23 -9.58
CA HIS A 25 -2.92 28.70 -8.37
C HIS A 25 -2.00 28.88 -7.17
N SER A 26 -0.84 28.22 -7.18
CA SER A 26 0.15 28.32 -6.09
C SER A 26 1.22 29.36 -6.34
N TYR A 27 1.47 29.76 -7.60
CA TYR A 27 2.57 30.64 -7.94
C TYR A 27 2.49 31.99 -7.21
N GLY A 28 3.57 32.35 -6.52
CA GLY A 28 3.64 33.58 -5.73
C GLY A 28 2.90 33.54 -4.39
N LYS A 29 2.36 32.40 -3.97
CA LYS A 29 1.69 32.23 -2.68
C LYS A 29 2.55 31.40 -1.71
N PRO A 30 2.39 31.59 -0.40
CA PRO A 30 3.15 30.85 0.63
C PRO A 30 2.60 29.43 0.86
N ARG A 31 1.66 28.95 0.06
CA ARG A 31 1.01 27.66 0.20
C ARG A 31 0.67 27.04 -1.16
N ILE A 32 0.53 25.74 -1.19
CA ILE A 32 0.08 24.99 -2.36
C ILE A 32 -1.45 25.02 -2.41
N GLU A 33 -2.01 25.43 -3.56
CA GLU A 33 -3.44 25.50 -3.81
C GLU A 33 -3.77 24.91 -5.18
N MET A 34 -5.01 24.47 -5.35
CA MET A 34 -5.61 24.14 -6.64
C MET A 34 -6.90 24.94 -6.80
N SER A 35 -7.42 25.01 -8.03
CA SER A 35 -8.72 25.64 -8.27
C SER A 35 -9.84 24.87 -7.58
N GLU A 36 -10.90 25.59 -7.19
CA GLU A 36 -12.08 24.97 -6.59
C GLU A 36 -12.74 23.97 -7.55
N ASP A 37 -12.78 24.29 -8.85
CA ASP A 37 -13.37 23.43 -9.87
C ASP A 37 -12.61 22.08 -9.96
N LEU A 38 -11.28 22.10 -9.98
CA LEU A 38 -10.47 20.89 -10.00
C LEU A 38 -10.63 20.08 -8.71
N PHE A 39 -10.66 20.77 -7.56
CA PHE A 39 -10.87 20.11 -6.27
C PHE A 39 -12.20 19.36 -6.20
N GLU A 40 -13.29 20.00 -6.64
CA GLU A 40 -14.62 19.38 -6.66
C GLU A 40 -14.72 18.25 -7.68
N GLU A 41 -14.04 18.34 -8.82
CA GLU A 41 -13.97 17.24 -9.79
C GLU A 41 -13.22 16.03 -9.23
N ILE A 42 -12.07 16.21 -8.59
CA ILE A 42 -11.32 15.13 -7.94
C ILE A 42 -12.15 14.51 -6.82
N ARG A 43 -12.79 15.33 -6.01
CA ARG A 43 -13.66 14.86 -4.91
C ARG A 43 -14.81 14.02 -5.43
N ARG A 44 -15.50 14.48 -6.49
CA ARG A 44 -16.59 13.74 -7.13
C ARG A 44 -16.10 12.41 -7.71
N ALA A 45 -14.98 12.41 -8.44
CA ALA A 45 -14.40 11.20 -9.00
C ALA A 45 -14.02 10.18 -7.90
N LYS A 46 -13.47 10.66 -6.79
CA LYS A 46 -13.17 9.80 -5.62
C LYS A 46 -14.43 9.18 -5.05
N CYS A 47 -15.50 9.96 -4.84
CA CYS A 47 -16.77 9.45 -4.31
C CYS A 47 -17.41 8.42 -5.26
N GLU A 48 -17.44 8.72 -6.57
CA GLU A 48 -17.97 7.78 -7.55
C GLU A 48 -17.18 6.47 -7.63
N ASN A 49 -15.86 6.53 -7.55
CA ASN A 49 -15.01 5.34 -7.51
C ASN A 49 -15.28 4.52 -6.24
N TYR A 50 -15.42 5.20 -5.11
CA TYR A 50 -15.75 4.53 -3.85
C TYR A 50 -17.09 3.79 -3.97
N GLU A 51 -18.14 4.47 -4.45
CA GLU A 51 -19.48 3.89 -4.58
C GLU A 51 -19.57 2.78 -5.63
N LYS A 52 -18.88 2.96 -6.77
CA LYS A 52 -19.02 2.04 -7.92
C LYS A 52 -18.06 0.86 -7.88
N ILE A 53 -16.89 1.04 -7.28
CA ILE A 53 -15.81 0.06 -7.29
C ILE A 53 -15.59 -0.53 -5.90
N TYR A 54 -15.24 0.33 -4.94
CA TYR A 54 -14.80 -0.14 -3.62
C TYR A 54 -15.95 -0.65 -2.75
N SER A 55 -17.11 0.02 -2.73
CA SER A 55 -18.26 -0.40 -1.92
C SER A 55 -18.94 -1.66 -2.46
N LYS A 56 -18.85 -1.92 -3.77
CA LYS A 56 -19.44 -3.11 -4.41
C LYS A 56 -18.48 -4.29 -4.51
N GLY A 57 -17.19 -4.03 -4.44
CA GLY A 57 -16.13 -5.02 -4.46
C GLY A 57 -15.54 -5.28 -3.08
N GLY A 58 -16.25 -4.90 -2.03
CA GLY A 58 -15.86 -5.19 -0.66
C GLY A 58 -15.60 -6.67 -0.48
N ILE A 59 -14.56 -7.03 0.25
CA ILE A 59 -14.32 -8.39 0.69
C ILE A 59 -15.58 -8.83 1.43
N GLU A 60 -16.30 -9.82 0.89
CA GLU A 60 -17.49 -10.37 1.56
C GLU A 60 -17.10 -10.85 2.96
N GLY A 61 -17.97 -10.70 3.95
CA GLY A 61 -17.68 -10.79 5.39
C GLY A 61 -16.82 -11.96 5.85
N ASP A 62 -16.94 -13.14 5.22
CA ASP A 62 -16.10 -14.31 5.54
C ASP A 62 -14.64 -14.08 5.15
N SER A 63 -14.39 -13.37 4.03
CA SER A 63 -13.04 -13.04 3.57
C SER A 63 -12.35 -11.98 4.43
N GLU A 64 -13.08 -11.11 5.11
CA GLU A 64 -12.49 -10.13 6.03
C GLU A 64 -11.96 -10.81 7.29
N ALA A 65 -12.69 -11.78 7.83
CA ALA A 65 -12.26 -12.55 8.99
C ALA A 65 -11.01 -13.39 8.68
N GLU A 66 -10.99 -14.04 7.52
CA GLU A 66 -9.83 -14.82 7.05
C GLU A 66 -8.60 -13.93 6.84
N LEU A 67 -8.80 -12.74 6.29
CA LEU A 67 -7.71 -11.77 6.08
C LEU A 67 -7.17 -11.26 7.41
N ARG A 68 -8.03 -10.95 8.36
CA ARG A 68 -7.65 -10.52 9.71
C ARG A 68 -6.83 -11.62 10.41
N GLU A 69 -7.31 -12.87 10.38
CA GLU A 69 -6.58 -14.01 10.95
C GLU A 69 -5.20 -14.18 10.30
N ALA A 70 -5.10 -13.97 8.99
CA ALA A 70 -3.85 -14.04 8.26
C ALA A 70 -2.85 -12.97 8.72
N PHE A 71 -3.32 -11.73 8.89
CA PHE A 71 -2.48 -10.64 9.40
C PHE A 71 -2.02 -10.90 10.84
N GLU A 72 -2.91 -11.34 11.71
CA GLU A 72 -2.59 -11.65 13.12
C GLU A 72 -1.51 -12.75 13.19
N LYS A 73 -1.69 -13.85 12.47
CA LYS A 73 -0.72 -14.94 12.44
C LYS A 73 0.63 -14.52 11.87
N LEU A 74 0.64 -13.70 10.82
CA LEU A 74 1.89 -13.20 10.26
C LEU A 74 2.60 -12.27 11.24
N TYR A 75 1.87 -11.39 11.90
CA TYR A 75 2.37 -10.49 12.91
C TYR A 75 3.03 -11.28 14.07
N ASP A 76 2.29 -12.22 14.66
CA ASP A 76 2.79 -13.04 15.77
C ASP A 76 4.04 -13.82 15.38
N ARG A 77 4.06 -14.39 14.17
CA ARG A 77 5.22 -15.13 13.67
C ARG A 77 6.44 -14.23 13.48
N CYS A 78 6.26 -13.06 12.86
CA CYS A 78 7.35 -12.12 12.66
C CYS A 78 7.89 -11.58 14.00
N LEU A 79 7.01 -11.32 14.95
CA LEU A 79 7.40 -10.87 16.28
C LEU A 79 8.17 -11.97 17.04
N GLN A 80 7.74 -13.23 16.91
CA GLN A 80 8.48 -14.37 17.45
C GLN A 80 9.87 -14.47 16.83
N ASP A 81 9.98 -14.43 15.49
CA ASP A 81 11.25 -14.51 14.77
C ASP A 81 12.24 -13.41 15.22
N ILE A 82 11.73 -12.17 15.42
CA ILE A 82 12.55 -11.06 15.95
C ILE A 82 13.00 -11.33 17.39
N ASN A 83 12.11 -11.84 18.23
CA ASN A 83 12.43 -12.09 19.63
C ASN A 83 13.44 -13.22 19.81
N GLU A 84 13.37 -14.23 18.95
CA GLU A 84 14.30 -15.36 18.92
C GLU A 84 15.63 -15.02 18.21
N GLY A 85 15.67 -13.90 17.46
CA GLY A 85 16.84 -13.52 16.66
C GLY A 85 17.08 -14.44 15.48
N ASP A 86 16.02 -14.99 14.88
CA ASP A 86 16.13 -15.89 13.72
C ASP A 86 16.45 -15.11 12.44
N GLU A 87 17.74 -14.89 12.20
CA GLU A 87 18.24 -14.24 10.98
C GLU A 87 17.88 -14.99 9.70
N SER A 88 17.46 -16.26 9.79
CA SER A 88 17.01 -17.04 8.63
C SER A 88 15.57 -16.75 8.24
N SER A 89 14.80 -16.05 9.07
CA SER A 89 13.41 -15.72 8.85
C SER A 89 13.18 -14.71 7.74
N TYR A 90 11.93 -14.62 7.28
CA TYR A 90 11.53 -13.69 6.21
C TYR A 90 11.70 -12.24 6.61
N ILE A 91 11.35 -11.86 7.85
CA ILE A 91 11.47 -10.48 8.31
C ILE A 91 12.93 -10.01 8.35
N PHE A 92 13.86 -10.86 8.81
CA PHE A 92 15.28 -10.51 8.79
C PHE A 92 15.81 -10.38 7.36
N LYS A 93 15.57 -11.37 6.49
CA LYS A 93 16.11 -11.38 5.14
C LYS A 93 15.54 -10.29 4.23
N HIS A 94 14.24 -10.05 4.32
CA HIS A 94 13.55 -9.22 3.35
C HIS A 94 13.25 -7.80 3.84
N HIS A 95 13.42 -7.53 5.13
CA HIS A 95 13.17 -6.22 5.71
C HIS A 95 14.36 -5.69 6.50
N ILE A 96 14.68 -6.27 7.64
CA ILE A 96 15.71 -5.74 8.56
C ILE A 96 17.05 -5.60 7.86
N SER A 97 17.62 -6.69 7.33
CA SER A 97 18.92 -6.66 6.67
C SER A 97 18.96 -5.74 5.45
N ARG A 98 17.84 -5.64 4.72
CA ARG A 98 17.73 -4.77 3.55
C ARG A 98 17.74 -3.29 3.95
N ILE A 99 17.01 -2.92 5.00
CA ILE A 99 16.97 -1.55 5.50
C ILE A 99 18.32 -1.17 6.12
N GLU A 100 18.92 -2.05 6.91
CA GLU A 100 20.26 -1.83 7.47
C GLU A 100 21.30 -1.59 6.38
N GLN A 101 21.29 -2.42 5.34
CA GLN A 101 22.16 -2.23 4.18
C GLN A 101 21.92 -0.89 3.48
N GLN A 102 20.66 -0.50 3.28
CA GLN A 102 20.33 0.76 2.63
C GLN A 102 20.74 1.96 3.48
N LEU A 103 20.49 1.94 4.79
CA LEU A 103 20.82 3.04 5.69
C LEU A 103 22.32 3.18 5.92
N SER A 104 23.10 2.10 5.80
CA SER A 104 24.56 2.15 5.93
C SER A 104 25.23 3.07 4.89
N TYR A 105 24.62 3.26 3.71
CA TYR A 105 25.10 4.23 2.73
C TYR A 105 24.97 5.69 3.18
N TYR A 106 24.16 5.96 4.21
CA TYR A 106 23.91 7.30 4.74
C TYR A 106 24.43 7.47 6.16
N ASP A 107 25.31 6.58 6.64
CA ASP A 107 25.79 6.53 8.02
C ASP A 107 24.66 6.55 9.07
N ARG A 108 23.56 5.82 8.76
CA ARG A 108 22.39 5.67 9.63
C ARG A 108 22.22 4.22 10.03
N THR A 109 21.59 4.02 11.19
CA THR A 109 21.24 2.70 11.71
C THR A 109 19.73 2.52 11.76
N TYR A 110 19.27 1.29 11.60
CA TYR A 110 17.88 0.94 11.81
C TYR A 110 17.71 0.43 13.24
N ALA A 111 17.09 1.24 14.08
CA ALA A 111 16.93 0.95 15.52
C ALA A 111 15.71 0.04 15.78
N TRP A 112 15.56 -1.04 15.03
CA TRP A 112 14.44 -1.98 15.15
C TRP A 112 14.37 -2.67 16.53
N GLN A 113 15.50 -2.74 17.25
CA GLN A 113 15.58 -3.32 18.58
C GLN A 113 14.84 -2.49 19.64
N ASP A 114 14.69 -1.18 19.41
CA ASP A 114 14.04 -0.25 20.33
C ASP A 114 12.52 -0.40 20.30
N ASP A 115 11.96 -0.78 19.14
CA ASP A 115 10.54 -1.04 18.96
C ASP A 115 10.33 -2.17 17.94
N LYS A 116 10.31 -3.40 18.46
CA LYS A 116 10.14 -4.61 17.65
C LYS A 116 8.75 -4.72 17.02
N ASP A 117 7.75 -4.24 17.73
CA ASP A 117 6.37 -4.22 17.23
C ASP A 117 6.25 -3.29 16.01
N GLN A 118 6.84 -2.10 16.08
CA GLN A 118 6.88 -1.18 14.95
C GLN A 118 7.65 -1.79 13.77
N ALA A 119 8.75 -2.48 14.00
CA ALA A 119 9.48 -3.13 12.91
C ALA A 119 8.66 -4.21 12.19
N VAL A 120 7.84 -4.97 12.93
CA VAL A 120 6.90 -5.93 12.33
C VAL A 120 5.81 -5.22 11.53
N VAL A 121 5.24 -4.15 12.07
CA VAL A 121 4.23 -3.34 11.36
C VAL A 121 4.81 -2.76 10.08
N ASP A 122 6.00 -2.19 10.11
CA ASP A 122 6.68 -1.63 8.93
C ASP A 122 6.94 -2.70 7.87
N TYR A 123 7.36 -3.89 8.29
CA TYR A 123 7.53 -5.02 7.36
C TYR A 123 6.23 -5.41 6.67
N ILE A 124 5.16 -5.62 7.43
CA ILE A 124 3.86 -6.01 6.88
C ILE A 124 3.30 -4.90 5.98
N ALA A 125 3.39 -3.64 6.40
CA ALA A 125 2.93 -2.49 5.62
C ALA A 125 3.71 -2.28 4.31
N SER A 126 4.95 -2.75 4.24
CA SER A 126 5.78 -2.67 3.04
C SER A 126 5.46 -3.74 1.98
N MET A 127 4.63 -4.73 2.33
CA MET A 127 4.29 -5.83 1.42
C MET A 127 3.33 -5.37 0.32
N THR A 128 3.57 -5.87 -0.89
CA THR A 128 2.55 -5.88 -1.94
C THR A 128 1.58 -7.05 -1.70
N ASP A 129 0.37 -6.98 -2.27
CA ASP A 129 -0.61 -8.08 -2.17
C ASP A 129 -0.02 -9.43 -2.59
N GLY A 130 0.73 -9.45 -3.71
CA GLY A 130 1.38 -10.66 -4.20
C GLY A 130 2.46 -11.19 -3.26
N TYR A 131 3.27 -10.30 -2.70
CA TYR A 131 4.28 -10.68 -1.73
C TYR A 131 3.67 -11.13 -0.40
N PHE A 132 2.57 -10.52 0.05
CA PHE A 132 1.86 -10.96 1.25
C PHE A 132 1.38 -12.42 1.14
N CYS A 133 0.84 -12.83 -0.01
CA CYS A 133 0.35 -14.18 -0.23
C CYS A 133 1.47 -15.25 -0.28
N GLU A 134 2.68 -14.92 -0.73
CA GLU A 134 3.77 -15.88 -0.91
C GLU A 134 4.32 -16.43 0.41
N PRO A 135 4.79 -15.62 1.38
CA PRO A 135 5.22 -16.10 2.69
C PRO A 135 4.10 -16.82 3.45
N GLN A 136 2.88 -16.30 3.37
CA GLN A 136 1.73 -16.88 4.04
C GLN A 136 1.47 -18.32 3.60
N SER A 137 1.47 -18.59 2.31
CA SER A 137 1.26 -19.94 1.78
C SER A 137 2.34 -20.93 2.22
N LYS A 138 3.56 -20.45 2.46
CA LYS A 138 4.69 -21.27 2.92
C LYS A 138 4.72 -21.46 4.43
N LEU A 139 4.42 -20.39 5.18
CA LEU A 139 4.44 -20.40 6.66
C LEU A 139 3.19 -21.04 7.25
N PHE A 140 2.05 -20.90 6.58
CA PHE A 140 0.75 -21.35 7.05
C PHE A 140 0.02 -22.18 5.98
N PRO A 141 0.53 -23.38 5.63
CA PRO A 141 -0.11 -24.23 4.64
C PRO A 141 -1.49 -24.69 5.17
N GLY A 142 -2.54 -24.12 4.64
CA GLY A 142 -3.93 -24.39 5.06
C GLY A 142 -4.74 -23.15 5.38
N LEU A 143 -4.11 -22.00 5.53
CA LEU A 143 -4.84 -20.73 5.52
C LEU A 143 -5.31 -20.43 4.09
N LYS A 144 -6.60 -20.18 3.96
CA LYS A 144 -7.16 -19.70 2.69
C LYS A 144 -6.98 -18.18 2.65
N PHE A 145 -6.23 -17.71 1.69
CA PHE A 145 -6.15 -16.27 1.41
C PHE A 145 -7.19 -15.92 0.38
N PRO A 146 -7.89 -14.80 0.53
CA PRO A 146 -8.75 -14.32 -0.53
C PRO A 146 -7.87 -14.02 -1.75
N HIS A 147 -7.79 -14.97 -2.66
CA HIS A 147 -7.15 -14.78 -3.94
C HIS A 147 -7.95 -13.71 -4.68
N ARG A 148 -7.47 -12.48 -4.71
CA ARG A 148 -7.81 -11.59 -5.82
C ARG A 148 -7.23 -12.23 -7.07
N THR A 149 -8.03 -13.04 -7.72
CA THR A 149 -7.79 -13.40 -9.11
C THR A 149 -7.84 -12.08 -9.88
N TYR A 150 -6.70 -11.47 -10.13
CA TYR A 150 -6.59 -10.53 -11.22
C TYR A 150 -6.84 -11.36 -12.46
N ILE A 151 -8.07 -11.34 -12.92
CA ILE A 151 -8.51 -12.01 -14.13
C ILE A 151 -7.72 -11.36 -15.26
N ASN A 152 -6.62 -11.98 -15.65
CA ASN A 152 -6.04 -11.83 -16.95
C ASN A 152 -6.88 -12.66 -17.93
N GLU A 153 -8.12 -12.26 -18.15
CA GLU A 153 -8.83 -12.60 -19.36
C GLU A 153 -8.52 -11.53 -20.41
N ARG A 154 -7.52 -11.85 -21.22
CA ARG A 154 -7.37 -11.29 -22.55
C ARG A 154 -7.50 -12.41 -23.56
#